data_e2d345b7a45764d754568acc1e188922
#
_entry.id   e2d345b7a45764d754568acc1e188922
#
_cell.length_a   1.000
_cell.length_b   1.000
_cell.length_c   1.000
_cell.angle_alpha   90.00
_cell.angle_beta   90.00
_cell.angle_gamma   90.00
#
_symmetry.space_group_name_H-M   'P 1'
#
loop_
_entity.id
_entity.type
_entity.pdbx_description
1 polymer ?
#
loop_
_entity_poly.entity_id
_entity_poly.type
_entity_poly.pdbx_seq_one_letter_code
_entity_poly.pdbx_strand_id
1 'polypeptide(L)'
;MPDTIVRSYIRYYLRLPIESEYTIDDMANDAIAVLDELNISQAHILGISMGGMIAQIVASTHSDRTKTFTLIASTASTPSPLNGPTRKVRKLLMDRTKNPNSTIDQRVNRTRKIFSEIGYQGIDLNTDEFYQDISSSIKRGGNDDTGFGRQLTAILGSENRLDKVKSIKAPTLILSLIHI
;
A
#
# COMPACT_ATOMS: atom_id res chain seq x y z
N MET A 1 12.52 17.50 -10.84
CA MET A 1 13.03 16.17 -10.44
C MET A 1 12.16 15.69 -9.31
N PRO A 2 11.62 14.46 -9.37
CA PRO A 2 10.82 13.95 -8.26
C PRO A 2 11.65 13.97 -6.98
N ASP A 3 10.97 14.24 -5.88
CA ASP A 3 11.63 14.33 -4.58
C ASP A 3 12.32 12.99 -4.27
N THR A 4 13.60 13.02 -3.96
CA THR A 4 14.26 11.85 -3.41
C THR A 4 13.53 11.42 -2.14
N ILE A 5 13.53 10.13 -1.81
CA ILE A 5 12.87 9.61 -0.60
C ILE A 5 13.23 10.43 0.65
N VAL A 6 14.50 10.84 0.77
CA VAL A 6 14.98 11.65 1.90
C VAL A 6 14.30 13.02 1.94
N ARG A 7 14.19 13.70 0.79
CA ARG A 7 13.53 15.00 0.67
C ARG A 7 12.03 14.87 0.97
N SER A 8 11.38 13.85 0.44
CA SER A 8 9.97 13.57 0.72
C SER A 8 9.72 13.36 2.22
N TYR A 9 10.63 12.65 2.90
CA TYR A 9 10.55 12.47 4.35
C TYR A 9 10.70 13.78 5.12
N ILE A 10 11.67 14.63 4.75
CA ILE A 10 11.84 15.95 5.37
C ILE A 10 10.57 16.79 5.18
N ARG A 11 10.04 16.84 3.94
CA ARG A 11 8.80 17.57 3.62
C ARG A 11 7.61 17.02 4.41
N TYR A 12 7.50 15.70 4.53
CA TYR A 12 6.47 15.04 5.32
C TYR A 12 6.45 15.48 6.79
N TYR A 13 7.62 15.51 7.45
CA TYR A 13 7.72 15.97 8.83
C TYR A 13 7.48 17.49 8.98
N LEU A 14 7.86 18.27 7.99
CA LEU A 14 7.61 19.71 7.94
C LEU A 14 6.20 20.05 7.42
N ARG A 15 5.38 19.06 7.05
CA ARG A 15 4.05 19.24 6.46
C ARG A 15 4.05 20.10 5.19
N LEU A 16 5.10 20.00 4.40
CA LEU A 16 5.24 20.66 3.10
C LEU A 16 4.69 19.77 1.99
N PRO A 17 4.19 20.35 0.88
CA PRO A 17 3.74 19.58 -0.29
C PRO A 17 4.82 18.62 -0.77
N ILE A 18 4.44 17.39 -1.13
CA ILE A 18 5.33 16.34 -1.63
C ILE A 18 4.95 16.08 -3.08
N GLU A 19 5.94 16.22 -3.97
CA GLU A 19 5.77 15.94 -5.39
C GLU A 19 6.16 14.49 -5.67
N SER A 20 5.24 13.71 -6.24
CA SER A 20 5.46 12.34 -6.69
C SER A 20 5.41 12.24 -8.21
N GLU A 21 6.10 11.25 -8.79
CA GLU A 21 6.07 10.99 -10.24
C GLU A 21 4.69 10.55 -10.70
N TYR A 22 3.93 9.89 -9.83
CA TYR A 22 2.54 9.50 -10.02
C TYR A 22 1.83 9.49 -8.67
N THR A 23 0.53 9.54 -8.71
CA THR A 23 -0.34 9.66 -7.53
C THR A 23 -1.07 8.35 -7.22
N ILE A 24 -1.74 8.29 -6.08
CA ILE A 24 -2.67 7.19 -5.77
C ILE A 24 -3.86 7.18 -6.74
N ASP A 25 -4.29 8.35 -7.24
CA ASP A 25 -5.35 8.47 -8.24
C ASP A 25 -4.91 7.89 -9.60
N ASP A 26 -3.65 8.10 -10.03
CA ASP A 26 -3.10 7.49 -11.23
C ASP A 26 -3.10 5.96 -11.14
N MET A 27 -2.69 5.41 -9.98
CA MET A 27 -2.74 3.95 -9.76
C MET A 27 -4.17 3.39 -9.76
N ALA A 28 -5.16 4.18 -9.33
CA ALA A 28 -6.56 3.79 -9.42
C ALA A 28 -7.05 3.75 -10.87
N ASN A 29 -6.63 4.72 -11.70
CA ASN A 29 -6.89 4.72 -13.14
C ASN A 29 -6.21 3.53 -13.84
N ASP A 30 -4.98 3.18 -13.47
CA ASP A 30 -4.31 1.98 -13.98
C ASP A 30 -5.10 0.70 -13.65
N ALA A 31 -5.66 0.59 -12.44
CA ALA A 31 -6.48 -0.56 -12.06
C ALA A 31 -7.76 -0.64 -12.92
N ILE A 32 -8.38 0.49 -13.26
CA ILE A 32 -9.54 0.53 -14.18
C ILE A 32 -9.11 0.17 -15.59
N ALA A 33 -7.97 0.67 -16.08
CA ALA A 33 -7.46 0.33 -17.40
C ALA A 33 -7.21 -1.18 -17.56
N VAL A 34 -6.77 -1.86 -16.50
CA VAL A 34 -6.64 -3.34 -16.50
C VAL A 34 -8.02 -4.01 -16.63
N LEU A 35 -9.06 -3.52 -15.95
CA LEU A 35 -10.41 -4.06 -16.10
C LEU A 35 -10.95 -3.84 -17.52
N ASP A 36 -10.63 -2.69 -18.13
CA ASP A 36 -11.05 -2.37 -19.50
C ASP A 36 -10.36 -3.28 -20.51
N GLU A 37 -9.04 -3.47 -20.41
CA GLU A 37 -8.28 -4.39 -21.27
C GLU A 37 -8.79 -5.84 -21.19
N LEU A 38 -9.20 -6.26 -20.00
CA LEU A 38 -9.76 -7.59 -19.78
C LEU A 38 -11.26 -7.69 -20.10
N ASN A 39 -11.91 -6.62 -20.56
CA ASN A 39 -13.34 -6.54 -20.82
C ASN A 39 -14.19 -6.90 -19.57
N ILE A 40 -13.70 -6.56 -18.37
CA ILE A 40 -14.42 -6.77 -17.11
C ILE A 40 -15.24 -5.52 -16.79
N SER A 41 -16.55 -5.59 -16.94
CA SER A 41 -17.45 -4.46 -16.69
C SER A 41 -17.50 -4.06 -15.22
N GLN A 42 -17.50 -5.02 -14.31
CA GLN A 42 -17.57 -4.79 -12.86
C GLN A 42 -16.76 -5.83 -12.09
N ALA A 43 -16.13 -5.43 -10.98
CA ALA A 43 -15.35 -6.31 -10.13
C ALA A 43 -15.67 -6.11 -8.63
N HIS A 44 -15.34 -7.12 -7.82
CA HIS A 44 -15.20 -6.97 -6.39
C HIS A 44 -13.83 -6.35 -6.13
N ILE A 45 -13.81 -5.20 -5.46
CA ILE A 45 -12.59 -4.44 -5.21
C ILE A 45 -12.11 -4.71 -3.79
N LEU A 46 -10.91 -5.26 -3.65
CA LEU A 46 -10.27 -5.49 -2.36
C LEU A 46 -8.92 -4.78 -2.34
N GLY A 47 -8.64 -4.05 -1.27
CA GLY A 47 -7.38 -3.35 -1.10
C GLY A 47 -6.81 -3.43 0.31
N ILE A 48 -5.51 -3.70 0.41
CA ILE A 48 -4.76 -3.79 1.66
C ILE A 48 -3.75 -2.65 1.72
N SER A 49 -3.67 -1.93 2.84
CA SER A 49 -2.71 -0.83 3.07
C SER A 49 -2.78 0.21 1.93
N MET A 50 -1.69 0.43 1.17
CA MET A 50 -1.68 1.29 -0.02
C MET A 50 -2.71 0.86 -1.07
N GLY A 51 -2.85 -0.45 -1.30
CA GLY A 51 -3.91 -0.98 -2.18
C GLY A 51 -5.31 -0.60 -1.69
N GLY A 52 -5.50 -0.43 -0.39
CA GLY A 52 -6.73 0.10 0.19
C GLY A 52 -6.95 1.58 -0.11
N MET A 53 -5.89 2.39 -0.18
CA MET A 53 -5.99 3.79 -0.62
C MET A 53 -6.42 3.88 -2.09
N ILE A 54 -5.85 3.04 -2.95
CA ILE A 54 -6.21 2.92 -4.37
C ILE A 54 -7.68 2.47 -4.50
N ALA A 55 -8.05 1.40 -3.78
CA ALA A 55 -9.40 0.84 -3.80
C ALA A 55 -10.47 1.83 -3.33
N GLN A 56 -10.17 2.72 -2.37
CA GLN A 56 -11.05 3.82 -1.97
C GLN A 56 -11.36 4.75 -3.14
N ILE A 57 -10.35 5.09 -3.94
CA ILE A 57 -10.55 5.95 -5.11
C ILE A 57 -11.36 5.20 -6.16
N VAL A 58 -11.00 3.97 -6.51
CA VAL A 58 -11.78 3.15 -7.45
C VAL A 58 -13.25 3.07 -7.02
N ALA A 59 -13.54 2.69 -5.78
CA ALA A 59 -14.90 2.52 -5.31
C ALA A 59 -15.70 3.82 -5.23
N SER A 60 -15.05 4.96 -5.04
CA SER A 60 -15.71 6.27 -4.96
C SER A 60 -15.90 6.94 -6.32
N THR A 61 -14.93 6.85 -7.23
CA THR A 61 -14.96 7.55 -8.52
C THR A 61 -15.45 6.66 -9.67
N HIS A 62 -15.37 5.33 -9.52
CA HIS A 62 -15.85 4.33 -10.49
C HIS A 62 -16.86 3.40 -9.84
N SER A 63 -17.91 3.97 -9.25
CA SER A 63 -18.95 3.22 -8.52
C SER A 63 -19.71 2.23 -9.40
N ASP A 64 -19.85 2.53 -10.70
CA ASP A 64 -20.43 1.68 -11.73
C ASP A 64 -19.57 0.44 -12.05
N ARG A 65 -18.27 0.51 -11.73
CA ARG A 65 -17.30 -0.58 -11.93
C ARG A 65 -17.13 -1.44 -10.66
N THR A 66 -17.70 -1.04 -9.52
CA THR A 66 -17.48 -1.64 -8.20
C THR A 66 -18.70 -2.42 -7.72
N LYS A 67 -18.63 -3.75 -7.66
CA LYS A 67 -19.66 -4.62 -7.08
C LYS A 67 -19.70 -4.57 -5.57
N THR A 68 -18.54 -4.78 -4.93
CA THR A 68 -18.33 -4.68 -3.48
C THR A 68 -16.97 -4.08 -3.21
N PHE A 69 -16.81 -3.47 -2.05
CA PHE A 69 -15.55 -2.89 -1.61
C PHE A 69 -15.09 -3.53 -0.30
N THR A 70 -13.86 -4.04 -0.26
CA THR A 70 -13.22 -4.56 0.95
C THR A 70 -11.94 -3.79 1.24
N LEU A 71 -11.88 -3.17 2.41
CA LEU A 71 -10.75 -2.39 2.89
C LEU A 71 -10.06 -3.11 4.05
N ILE A 72 -8.76 -3.36 3.93
CA ILE A 72 -7.97 -4.02 4.96
C ILE A 72 -6.80 -3.12 5.36
N ALA A 73 -6.67 -2.84 6.66
CA ALA A 73 -5.53 -2.14 7.26
C ALA A 73 -5.09 -0.88 6.50
N SER A 74 -6.03 -0.01 6.15
CA SER A 74 -5.79 1.21 5.38
C SER A 74 -6.46 2.43 6.03
N THR A 75 -6.15 3.63 5.51
CA THR A 75 -6.70 4.89 6.00
C THR A 75 -7.17 5.77 4.86
N ALA A 76 -8.20 6.60 5.11
CA ALA A 76 -8.67 7.64 4.20
C ALA A 76 -8.04 9.01 4.48
N SER A 77 -7.42 9.18 5.65
CA SER A 77 -6.80 10.44 6.06
C SER A 77 -5.49 10.69 5.35
N THR A 78 -5.12 11.96 5.20
CA THR A 78 -3.76 12.34 4.80
C THR A 78 -2.74 11.71 5.75
N PRO A 79 -1.73 10.99 5.23
CA PRO A 79 -0.69 10.42 6.07
C PRO A 79 0.01 11.51 6.90
N SER A 80 0.20 11.25 8.19
CA SER A 80 0.93 12.16 9.06
C SER A 80 1.82 11.38 10.04
N PRO A 81 2.85 12.00 10.61
CA PRO A 81 3.69 11.35 11.61
C PRO A 81 2.92 10.84 12.84
N LEU A 82 1.72 11.40 13.10
CA LEU A 82 0.90 11.10 14.27
C LEU A 82 -0.07 9.92 14.07
N ASN A 83 -0.51 9.69 12.82
CA ASN A 83 -1.50 8.66 12.48
C ASN A 83 -0.98 7.61 11.49
N GLY A 84 0.32 7.53 11.32
CA GLY A 84 0.98 6.53 10.48
C GLY A 84 1.46 5.30 11.27
N PRO A 85 2.16 4.37 10.61
CA PRO A 85 2.74 3.20 11.26
C PRO A 85 3.66 3.57 12.43
N THR A 86 3.80 2.67 13.41
CA THR A 86 4.70 2.86 14.55
C THR A 86 6.15 3.11 14.08
N ARG A 87 6.99 3.70 14.94
CA ARG A 87 8.42 3.92 14.61
C ARG A 87 9.13 2.62 14.22
N LYS A 88 8.77 1.50 14.85
CA LYS A 88 9.34 0.18 14.57
C LYS A 88 8.98 -0.29 13.17
N VAL A 89 7.69 -0.24 12.81
CA VAL A 89 7.21 -0.60 11.48
C VAL A 89 7.80 0.31 10.41
N ARG A 90 7.83 1.63 10.63
CA ARG A 90 8.48 2.58 9.71
C ARG A 90 9.94 2.23 9.45
N LYS A 91 10.70 1.89 10.50
CA LYS A 91 12.10 1.47 10.35
C LYS A 91 12.23 0.21 9.50
N LEU A 92 11.38 -0.79 9.72
CA LEU A 92 11.37 -2.03 8.93
C LEU A 92 11.03 -1.78 7.46
N LEU A 93 10.04 -0.93 7.19
CA LEU A 93 9.67 -0.55 5.82
C LEU A 93 10.81 0.20 5.11
N MET A 94 11.47 1.13 5.81
CA MET A 94 12.58 1.91 5.27
C MET A 94 13.87 1.11 5.09
N ASP A 95 14.05 0.00 5.79
CA ASP A 95 15.21 -0.88 5.62
C ASP A 95 15.27 -1.48 4.20
N ARG A 96 14.12 -1.60 3.53
CA ARG A 96 14.03 -2.02 2.13
C ARG A 96 14.78 -1.09 1.17
N THR A 97 14.77 0.22 1.44
CA THR A 97 15.42 1.22 0.59
C THR A 97 16.94 1.28 0.77
N LYS A 98 17.46 0.72 1.88
CA LYS A 98 18.88 0.79 2.23
C LYS A 98 19.71 -0.34 1.65
N ASN A 99 19.08 -1.44 1.27
CA ASN A 99 19.75 -2.67 0.80
C ASN A 99 19.14 -3.16 -0.52
N PRO A 100 19.38 -2.47 -1.64
CA PRO A 100 18.77 -2.83 -2.94
C PRO A 100 19.26 -4.20 -3.46
N ASN A 101 20.45 -4.63 -3.07
CA ASN A 101 21.05 -5.92 -3.49
C ASN A 101 20.76 -7.08 -2.51
N SER A 102 19.67 -6.99 -1.74
CA SER A 102 19.29 -8.05 -0.80
C SER A 102 18.99 -9.37 -1.51
N THR A 103 19.48 -10.48 -0.97
CA THR A 103 19.11 -11.83 -1.43
C THR A 103 17.64 -12.12 -1.18
N ILE A 104 17.09 -13.15 -1.85
CA ILE A 104 15.71 -13.60 -1.62
C ILE A 104 15.48 -13.89 -0.14
N ASP A 105 16.39 -14.61 0.51
CA ASP A 105 16.28 -14.96 1.93
C ASP A 105 16.25 -13.72 2.83
N GLN A 106 17.09 -12.73 2.54
CA GLN A 106 17.09 -11.46 3.29
C GLN A 106 15.76 -10.71 3.11
N ARG A 107 15.19 -10.74 1.90
CA ARG A 107 13.90 -10.12 1.59
C ARG A 107 12.74 -10.87 2.26
N VAL A 108 12.74 -12.21 2.23
CA VAL A 108 11.76 -13.04 2.95
C VAL A 108 11.84 -12.78 4.46
N ASN A 109 13.05 -12.77 5.04
CA ASN A 109 13.24 -12.50 6.47
C ASN A 109 12.80 -11.09 6.87
N ARG A 110 12.99 -10.09 6.01
CA ARG A 110 12.47 -8.74 6.22
C ARG A 110 10.94 -8.73 6.22
N THR A 111 10.31 -9.38 5.25
CA THR A 111 8.86 -9.51 5.16
C THR A 111 8.31 -10.23 6.41
N ARG A 112 8.96 -11.32 6.86
CA ARG A 112 8.59 -12.02 8.10
C ARG A 112 8.62 -11.08 9.31
N LYS A 113 9.66 -10.26 9.47
CA LYS A 113 9.74 -9.26 10.55
C LYS A 113 8.62 -8.22 10.49
N ILE A 114 8.23 -7.78 9.30
CA ILE A 114 7.11 -6.86 9.14
C ILE A 114 5.81 -7.55 9.56
N PHE A 115 5.53 -8.75 9.05
CA PHE A 115 4.31 -9.50 9.41
C PHE A 115 4.25 -9.88 10.88
N SER A 116 5.38 -10.23 11.51
CA SER A 116 5.42 -10.48 12.96
C SER A 116 5.13 -9.24 13.80
N GLU A 117 5.31 -8.04 13.26
CA GLU A 117 5.07 -6.79 13.96
C GLU A 117 3.63 -6.28 13.80
N ILE A 118 3.03 -6.50 12.61
CA ILE A 118 1.71 -5.95 12.27
C ILE A 118 0.61 -7.01 12.22
N GLY A 119 0.97 -8.29 12.20
CA GLY A 119 0.03 -9.41 12.07
C GLY A 119 -0.40 -9.98 13.42
N TYR A 120 -1.28 -10.96 13.35
CA TYR A 120 -1.71 -11.71 14.53
C TYR A 120 -0.55 -12.55 15.10
N GLN A 121 -0.29 -12.42 16.40
CA GLN A 121 0.87 -13.04 17.07
C GLN A 121 0.77 -14.58 17.19
N GLY A 122 -0.42 -15.15 16.97
CA GLY A 122 -0.64 -16.60 17.03
C GLY A 122 -0.29 -17.36 15.73
N ILE A 123 0.17 -16.66 14.68
CA ILE A 123 0.56 -17.29 13.40
C ILE A 123 2.04 -17.59 13.41
N ASP A 124 2.40 -18.85 13.14
CA ASP A 124 3.80 -19.20 12.87
C ASP A 124 4.19 -18.79 11.45
N LEU A 125 5.09 -17.83 11.35
CA LEU A 125 5.63 -17.34 10.09
C LEU A 125 6.93 -18.06 9.67
N ASN A 126 7.38 -19.09 10.43
CA ASN A 126 8.58 -19.87 10.12
C ASN A 126 8.27 -21.16 9.36
N THR A 127 7.20 -21.15 8.58
CA THR A 127 6.77 -22.28 7.77
C THR A 127 7.38 -22.24 6.37
N ASP A 128 7.55 -23.40 5.74
CA ASP A 128 7.97 -23.52 4.35
C ASP A 128 6.95 -22.87 3.41
N GLU A 129 5.64 -22.98 3.71
CA GLU A 129 4.57 -22.34 2.95
C GLU A 129 4.76 -20.82 2.89
N PHE A 130 4.95 -20.16 4.05
CA PHE A 130 5.23 -18.72 4.08
C PHE A 130 6.47 -18.35 3.25
N TYR A 131 7.56 -19.17 3.37
CA TYR A 131 8.78 -18.92 2.60
C TYR A 131 8.51 -19.03 1.09
N GLN A 132 7.82 -20.06 0.64
CA GLN A 132 7.51 -20.30 -0.77
C GLN A 132 6.64 -19.18 -1.35
N ASP A 133 5.60 -18.77 -0.64
CA ASP A 133 4.69 -17.70 -1.07
C ASP A 133 5.42 -16.37 -1.24
N ILE A 134 6.19 -15.97 -0.22
CA ILE A 134 6.91 -14.70 -0.26
C ILE A 134 8.05 -14.75 -1.29
N SER A 135 8.81 -15.83 -1.36
CA SER A 135 9.89 -15.97 -2.35
C SER A 135 9.38 -15.95 -3.78
N SER A 136 8.25 -16.61 -4.03
CA SER A 136 7.57 -16.62 -5.34
C SER A 136 7.07 -15.23 -5.72
N SER A 137 6.49 -14.50 -4.76
CA SER A 137 6.07 -13.11 -4.95
C SER A 137 7.25 -12.19 -5.28
N ILE A 138 8.37 -12.34 -4.57
CA ILE A 138 9.61 -11.58 -4.82
C ILE A 138 10.13 -11.85 -6.22
N LYS A 139 10.16 -13.11 -6.65
CA LYS A 139 10.62 -13.51 -7.99
C LYS A 139 9.76 -12.90 -9.09
N ARG A 140 8.44 -12.89 -8.93
CA ARG A 140 7.51 -12.26 -9.89
C ARG A 140 7.66 -10.74 -9.96
N GLY A 141 7.87 -10.08 -8.84
CA GLY A 141 8.01 -8.61 -8.77
C GLY A 141 9.34 -8.07 -9.27
N GLY A 142 10.31 -8.93 -9.60
CA GLY A 142 11.65 -8.51 -10.03
C GLY A 142 12.48 -7.85 -8.91
N ASN A 143 13.61 -7.26 -9.30
CA ASN A 143 14.55 -6.60 -8.38
C ASN A 143 14.41 -5.07 -8.36
N ASP A 144 13.30 -4.51 -8.86
CA ASP A 144 13.12 -3.06 -8.89
C ASP A 144 12.72 -2.51 -7.51
N ASP A 145 13.73 -2.18 -6.70
CA ASP A 145 13.52 -1.46 -5.44
C ASP A 145 13.23 0.04 -5.63
N THR A 146 13.38 0.58 -6.85
CA THR A 146 13.05 1.98 -7.15
C THR A 146 11.54 2.21 -7.11
N GLY A 147 10.75 1.22 -7.54
CA GLY A 147 9.30 1.24 -7.49
C GLY A 147 8.76 1.48 -6.07
N PHE A 148 9.37 0.86 -5.05
CA PHE A 148 8.95 1.07 -3.67
C PHE A 148 9.11 2.55 -3.23
N GLY A 149 10.21 3.18 -3.61
CA GLY A 149 10.46 4.59 -3.29
C GLY A 149 9.41 5.52 -3.91
N ARG A 150 9.08 5.30 -5.17
CA ARG A 150 8.02 6.05 -5.88
C ARG A 150 6.65 5.85 -5.25
N GLN A 151 6.28 4.61 -4.92
CA GLN A 151 5.03 4.30 -4.21
C GLN A 151 4.96 4.98 -2.85
N LEU A 152 6.04 4.95 -2.08
CA LEU A 152 6.10 5.62 -0.78
C LEU A 152 5.91 7.14 -0.93
N THR A 153 6.52 7.77 -1.93
CA THR A 153 6.35 9.20 -2.21
C THR A 153 4.90 9.51 -2.58
N ALA A 154 4.24 8.67 -3.39
CA ALA A 154 2.82 8.80 -3.73
C ALA A 154 1.92 8.69 -2.47
N ILE A 155 2.22 7.75 -1.55
CA ILE A 155 1.50 7.64 -0.27
C ILE A 155 1.67 8.92 0.55
N LEU A 156 2.91 9.38 0.74
CA LEU A 156 3.21 10.55 1.58
C LEU A 156 2.63 11.85 1.01
N GLY A 157 2.54 11.96 -0.32
CA GLY A 157 1.92 13.08 -1.03
C GLY A 157 0.39 12.96 -1.18
N SER A 158 -0.22 11.84 -0.75
CA SER A 158 -1.65 11.65 -0.97
C SER A 158 -2.52 12.57 -0.12
N GLU A 159 -3.61 13.04 -0.74
CA GLU A 159 -4.58 13.89 -0.10
C GLU A 159 -5.55 13.13 0.82
N ASN A 160 -6.35 13.90 1.56
CA ASN A 160 -7.45 13.37 2.36
C ASN A 160 -8.56 12.84 1.43
N ARG A 161 -9.00 11.61 1.67
CA ARG A 161 -10.03 10.91 0.89
C ARG A 161 -11.35 10.74 1.64
N LEU A 162 -11.50 11.35 2.81
CA LEU A 162 -12.71 11.17 3.65
C LEU A 162 -14.01 11.50 2.90
N ASP A 163 -14.02 12.56 2.09
CA ASP A 163 -15.23 12.91 1.35
C ASP A 163 -15.47 11.96 0.17
N LYS A 164 -14.42 11.51 -0.51
CA LYS A 164 -14.51 10.45 -1.53
C LYS A 164 -15.08 9.16 -0.90
N VAL A 165 -14.59 8.74 0.26
CA VAL A 165 -15.05 7.52 0.95
C VAL A 165 -16.52 7.59 1.36
N LYS A 166 -17.02 8.77 1.78
CA LYS A 166 -18.44 8.98 2.10
C LYS A 166 -19.37 8.80 0.88
N SER A 167 -18.84 8.97 -0.33
CA SER A 167 -19.62 8.80 -1.57
C SER A 167 -19.72 7.34 -2.05
N ILE A 168 -19.00 6.41 -1.44
CA ILE A 168 -19.01 5.00 -1.82
C ILE A 168 -20.39 4.40 -1.55
N LYS A 169 -21.00 3.82 -2.59
CA LYS A 169 -22.34 3.19 -2.54
C LYS A 169 -22.27 1.67 -2.50
N ALA A 170 -21.13 1.07 -2.90
CA ALA A 170 -20.97 -0.37 -2.93
C ALA A 170 -21.06 -0.95 -1.51
N PRO A 171 -21.62 -2.17 -1.34
CA PRO A 171 -21.54 -2.89 -0.08
C PRO A 171 -20.09 -2.99 0.39
N THR A 172 -19.82 -2.56 1.63
CA THR A 172 -18.43 -2.33 2.10
C THR A 172 -18.13 -3.16 3.35
N LEU A 173 -16.98 -3.85 3.33
CA LEU A 173 -16.37 -4.50 4.48
C LEU A 173 -15.08 -3.78 4.86
N ILE A 174 -14.92 -3.42 6.14
CA ILE A 174 -13.70 -2.78 6.67
C ILE A 174 -13.09 -3.68 7.73
N LEU A 175 -11.84 -4.09 7.51
CA LEU A 175 -11.04 -4.87 8.45
C LEU A 175 -9.86 -4.02 8.93
N SER A 176 -9.80 -3.81 10.25
CA SER A 176 -8.72 -3.05 10.89
C SER A 176 -7.77 -3.98 11.61
N LEU A 177 -6.47 -3.66 11.59
CA LEU A 177 -5.44 -4.34 12.41
C LEU A 177 -5.25 -3.67 13.79
N ILE A 178 -5.97 -2.57 14.09
CA ILE A 178 -5.80 -1.82 15.35
C ILE A 178 -6.33 -2.61 16.57
N HIS A 179 -7.18 -3.60 16.32
CA HIS A 179 -7.85 -4.38 17.36
C HIS A 179 -7.38 -5.85 17.42
N ILE A 180 -6.23 -6.14 16.80
CA ILE A 180 -5.61 -7.48 16.82
C ILE A 180 -4.36 -7.45 17.69
#